data_c0d17b602c847295ed0e327371732252
#
_entry.id   c0d17b602c847295ed0e327371732252
#
_cell.length_a   1.000
_cell.length_b   1.000
_cell.length_c   1.000
_cell.angle_alpha   90.00
_cell.angle_beta   90.00
_cell.angle_gamma   90.00
#
_symmetry.space_group_name_H-M   'P 1'
#
loop_
_entity.id
_entity.type
_entity.pdbx_description
1 polymer ?
#
loop_
_entity_poly.entity_id
_entity_poly.type
_entity_poly.pdbx_seq_one_letter_code
_entity_poly.pdbx_strand_id
1 'polypeptide(L)'
;MELPFGLKRLFVVALTMCCFGCSADKAVVIEDSGDRRIVRLDVASANIYIVEENGKRLMIDAGNPGDEDRYEALMRESGIDPATIDFAILTHGHIDHAGTAAFFQDRYGIQIIGGAGDQSMIEAAGDVDLCPTSVVAELLHMTLKGKQYPAFELDRGINAAEGIVDLAEFGMNGKVIPHSGHTPGSMVITIGSHAFVGDLIRGGVLRPEVPTTHFFMCDLEENRRRISEIMALHEIRYWHPGHFGPFPSSAVAQYLAQQLDK
;
A
#
# COMPACT_ATOMS: atom_id res chain seq x y z
N MET A 1 -1.33 -12.69 43.18
CA MET A 1 -1.40 -11.23 42.93
C MET A 1 -1.85 -11.03 41.48
N GLU A 2 -3.14 -10.87 41.26
CA GLU A 2 -3.70 -10.69 39.91
C GLU A 2 -3.48 -9.25 39.47
N LEU A 3 -2.90 -9.07 38.28
CA LEU A 3 -2.73 -7.76 37.65
C LEU A 3 -4.10 -7.16 37.33
N PRO A 4 -4.33 -5.87 37.58
CA PRO A 4 -5.60 -5.21 37.28
C PRO A 4 -5.92 -5.29 35.77
N PHE A 5 -7.23 -5.41 35.49
CA PHE A 5 -7.76 -5.69 34.14
C PHE A 5 -7.25 -4.75 33.04
N GLY A 6 -6.97 -3.49 33.38
CA GLY A 6 -6.37 -2.49 32.48
C GLY A 6 -4.92 -2.82 32.08
N LEU A 7 -4.13 -3.39 33.00
CA LEU A 7 -2.74 -3.74 32.74
C LEU A 7 -2.62 -4.98 31.83
N LYS A 8 -3.58 -5.93 31.92
CA LYS A 8 -3.66 -7.08 31.02
C LYS A 8 -3.93 -6.66 29.56
N ARG A 9 -4.77 -5.64 29.35
CA ARG A 9 -5.04 -5.09 28.01
C ARG A 9 -3.82 -4.32 27.45
N LEU A 10 -3.11 -3.57 28.28
CA LEU A 10 -1.87 -2.88 27.85
C LEU A 10 -0.76 -3.88 27.46
N PHE A 11 -0.66 -4.99 28.20
CA PHE A 11 0.32 -6.04 27.90
C PHE A 11 0.01 -6.81 26.61
N VAL A 12 -1.28 -7.03 26.29
CA VAL A 12 -1.71 -7.64 25.03
C VAL A 12 -1.44 -6.71 23.86
N VAL A 13 -1.70 -5.39 24.00
CA VAL A 13 -1.39 -4.40 22.96
C VAL A 13 0.12 -4.27 22.73
N ALA A 14 0.92 -4.23 23.79
CA ALA A 14 2.38 -4.18 23.69
C ALA A 14 2.96 -5.48 23.09
N LEU A 15 2.39 -6.65 23.43
CA LEU A 15 2.81 -7.93 22.86
C LEU A 15 2.41 -8.05 21.37
N THR A 16 1.26 -7.48 21.00
CA THR A 16 0.80 -7.47 19.60
C THR A 16 1.69 -6.53 18.76
N MET A 17 2.15 -5.41 19.31
CA MET A 17 3.11 -4.52 18.64
C MET A 17 4.50 -5.16 18.46
N CYS A 18 4.96 -6.00 19.40
CA CYS A 18 6.20 -6.76 19.22
C CYS A 18 6.10 -7.84 18.13
N CYS A 19 4.90 -8.34 17.82
CA CYS A 19 4.71 -9.34 16.76
C CYS A 19 4.70 -8.75 15.35
N PHE A 20 4.51 -7.45 15.18
CA PHE A 20 4.61 -6.78 13.87
C PHE A 20 6.01 -6.79 13.27
N GLY A 21 7.06 -6.99 14.08
CA GLY A 21 8.46 -7.03 13.65
C GLY A 21 9.05 -8.41 13.39
N CYS A 22 8.27 -9.49 13.50
CA CYS A 22 8.81 -10.87 13.47
C CYS A 22 8.41 -11.69 12.24
N SER A 23 7.77 -11.13 11.22
CA SER A 23 7.67 -11.85 9.95
C SER A 23 9.00 -11.73 9.20
N ALA A 24 9.60 -12.86 8.81
CA ALA A 24 10.79 -12.81 7.97
C ALA A 24 10.44 -12.13 6.64
N ASP A 25 11.33 -11.27 6.18
CA ASP A 25 11.22 -10.67 4.86
C ASP A 25 11.14 -11.76 3.81
N LYS A 26 10.30 -11.57 2.80
CA LYS A 26 10.13 -12.55 1.75
C LYS A 26 9.64 -11.93 0.45
N ALA A 27 10.05 -12.55 -0.64
CA ALA A 27 9.46 -12.36 -1.94
C ALA A 27 8.46 -13.48 -2.24
N VAL A 28 7.31 -13.13 -2.79
CA VAL A 28 6.24 -14.07 -3.16
C VAL A 28 5.83 -13.83 -4.60
N VAL A 29 6.01 -14.82 -5.47
CA VAL A 29 5.48 -14.76 -6.83
C VAL A 29 3.97 -14.98 -6.76
N ILE A 30 3.20 -13.97 -7.18
CA ILE A 30 1.73 -13.98 -7.18
C ILE A 30 1.20 -14.50 -8.52
N GLU A 31 1.81 -14.07 -9.62
CA GLU A 31 1.50 -14.50 -10.97
C GLU A 31 2.79 -14.70 -11.75
N ASP A 32 2.84 -15.73 -12.59
CA ASP A 32 3.87 -15.95 -13.62
C ASP A 32 3.20 -16.66 -14.81
N SER A 33 2.61 -15.88 -15.69
CA SER A 33 1.84 -16.37 -16.85
C SER A 33 2.64 -16.36 -18.16
N GLY A 34 3.93 -15.94 -18.09
CA GLY A 34 4.79 -15.74 -19.26
C GLY A 34 4.62 -14.36 -19.89
N ASP A 35 3.40 -13.84 -20.02
CA ASP A 35 3.12 -12.48 -20.51
C ASP A 35 3.21 -11.45 -19.38
N ARG A 36 2.93 -11.88 -18.16
CA ARG A 36 2.98 -11.04 -16.95
C ARG A 36 3.59 -11.81 -15.79
N ARG A 37 4.39 -11.10 -15.01
CA ARG A 37 4.88 -11.59 -13.73
C ARG A 37 4.60 -10.56 -12.63
N ILE A 38 4.07 -11.01 -11.51
CA ILE A 38 3.79 -10.17 -10.33
C ILE A 38 4.52 -10.77 -9.13
N VAL A 39 5.38 -9.99 -8.53
CA VAL A 39 6.13 -10.36 -7.31
C VAL A 39 5.76 -9.38 -6.20
N ARG A 40 5.35 -9.91 -5.04
CA ARG A 40 5.17 -9.14 -3.81
C ARG A 40 6.41 -9.28 -2.94
N LEU A 41 6.91 -8.18 -2.44
CA LEU A 41 8.00 -8.10 -1.47
C LEU A 41 7.42 -7.63 -0.14
N ASP A 42 7.45 -8.51 0.86
CA ASP A 42 6.95 -8.25 2.20
C ASP A 42 8.14 -7.87 3.09
N VAL A 43 8.22 -6.62 3.52
CA VAL A 43 9.26 -6.13 4.45
C VAL A 43 8.60 -5.36 5.57
N ALA A 44 8.87 -5.75 6.82
CA ALA A 44 8.39 -5.06 8.01
C ALA A 44 6.88 -4.72 8.01
N SER A 45 6.04 -5.62 7.50
CA SER A 45 4.59 -5.49 7.35
C SER A 45 4.07 -4.62 6.18
N ALA A 46 4.94 -3.94 5.44
CA ALA A 46 4.57 -3.25 4.22
C ALA A 46 4.78 -4.15 3.00
N ASN A 47 3.81 -4.15 2.10
CA ASN A 47 3.89 -4.86 0.83
C ASN A 47 4.24 -3.86 -0.28
N ILE A 48 5.30 -4.13 -1.03
CA ILE A 48 5.50 -3.51 -2.34
C ILE A 48 5.37 -4.56 -3.43
N TYR A 49 5.04 -4.14 -4.63
CA TYR A 49 4.83 -5.08 -5.73
C TYR A 49 5.67 -4.69 -6.94
N ILE A 50 6.25 -5.69 -7.61
CA ILE A 50 6.90 -5.51 -8.91
C ILE A 50 6.06 -6.22 -9.95
N VAL A 51 5.66 -5.49 -10.98
CA VAL A 51 4.90 -6.02 -12.11
C VAL A 51 5.75 -5.94 -13.37
N GLU A 52 5.97 -7.07 -14.00
CA GLU A 52 6.66 -7.17 -15.28
C GLU A 52 5.64 -7.52 -16.36
N GLU A 53 5.48 -6.68 -17.37
CA GLU A 53 4.59 -6.89 -18.51
C GLU A 53 5.06 -6.10 -19.73
N ASN A 54 4.96 -6.66 -20.91
CA ASN A 54 5.34 -6.00 -22.18
C ASN A 54 6.79 -5.48 -22.21
N GLY A 55 7.71 -6.11 -21.47
CA GLY A 55 9.10 -5.66 -21.34
C GLY A 55 9.28 -4.42 -20.45
N LYS A 56 8.24 -3.99 -19.73
CA LYS A 56 8.25 -2.94 -18.73
C LYS A 56 8.22 -3.51 -17.33
N ARG A 57 8.80 -2.78 -16.38
CA ARG A 57 8.80 -3.09 -14.96
C ARG A 57 8.26 -1.91 -14.17
N LEU A 58 7.15 -2.14 -13.50
CA LEU A 58 6.50 -1.19 -12.59
C LEU A 58 6.75 -1.64 -11.16
N MET A 59 7.19 -0.72 -10.31
CA MET A 59 7.15 -0.87 -8.86
C MET A 59 5.90 -0.18 -8.32
N ILE A 60 5.12 -0.84 -7.48
CA ILE A 60 3.95 -0.26 -6.79
C ILE A 60 4.28 -0.16 -5.31
N ASP A 61 4.26 1.06 -4.82
CA ASP A 61 4.78 1.51 -3.53
C ASP A 61 6.30 1.32 -3.36
N ALA A 62 6.86 1.96 -2.33
CA ALA A 62 8.28 2.01 -2.06
C ALA A 62 8.63 1.64 -0.60
N GLY A 63 7.65 1.26 0.23
CA GLY A 63 7.88 0.73 1.57
C GLY A 63 8.45 1.73 2.58
N ASN A 64 9.03 1.23 3.68
CA ASN A 64 9.51 2.04 4.79
C ASN A 64 10.91 2.60 4.54
N PRO A 65 11.22 3.81 5.03
CA PRO A 65 12.59 4.34 5.00
C PRO A 65 13.53 3.50 5.88
N GLY A 66 14.74 3.28 5.40
CA GLY A 66 15.77 2.47 6.06
C GLY A 66 15.71 0.97 5.71
N ASP A 67 14.75 0.54 4.89
CA ASP A 67 14.61 -0.84 4.41
C ASP A 67 15.14 -1.03 2.96
N GLU A 68 15.85 -0.03 2.40
CA GLU A 68 16.32 -0.01 1.01
C GLU A 68 17.10 -1.26 0.65
N ASP A 69 18.11 -1.62 1.45
CA ASP A 69 18.97 -2.80 1.21
C ASP A 69 18.16 -4.11 1.24
N ARG A 70 17.11 -4.16 2.07
CA ARG A 70 16.24 -5.34 2.20
C ARG A 70 15.38 -5.52 0.94
N TYR A 71 14.80 -4.43 0.43
CA TYR A 71 14.05 -4.45 -0.83
C TYR A 71 14.95 -4.82 -2.00
N GLU A 72 16.15 -4.22 -2.10
CA GLU A 72 17.10 -4.57 -3.15
C GLU A 72 17.50 -6.05 -3.10
N ALA A 73 17.75 -6.60 -1.91
CA ALA A 73 18.08 -8.00 -1.74
C ALA A 73 16.96 -8.92 -2.24
N LEU A 74 15.70 -8.66 -1.82
CA LEU A 74 14.55 -9.44 -2.25
C LEU A 74 14.26 -9.32 -3.75
N MET A 75 14.46 -8.15 -4.35
CA MET A 75 14.37 -7.98 -5.81
C MET A 75 15.39 -8.88 -6.51
N ARG A 76 16.67 -8.81 -6.11
CA ARG A 76 17.74 -9.63 -6.72
C ARG A 76 17.52 -11.13 -6.51
N GLU A 77 17.08 -11.56 -5.33
CA GLU A 77 16.70 -12.94 -5.03
C GLU A 77 15.56 -13.42 -5.94
N SER A 78 14.67 -12.50 -6.32
CA SER A 78 13.57 -12.76 -7.26
C SER A 78 13.98 -12.67 -8.74
N GLY A 79 15.27 -12.45 -9.02
CA GLY A 79 15.78 -12.28 -10.38
C GLY A 79 15.47 -10.91 -10.99
N ILE A 80 15.15 -9.91 -10.17
CA ILE A 80 14.86 -8.54 -10.59
C ILE A 80 16.06 -7.65 -10.24
N ASP A 81 16.70 -7.05 -11.25
CA ASP A 81 17.68 -5.99 -11.01
C ASP A 81 16.93 -4.67 -10.76
N PRO A 82 17.10 -4.00 -9.60
CA PRO A 82 16.45 -2.72 -9.33
C PRO A 82 16.71 -1.66 -10.41
N ALA A 83 17.88 -1.68 -11.05
CA ALA A 83 18.21 -0.75 -12.14
C ALA A 83 17.37 -0.93 -13.42
N THR A 84 16.57 -1.99 -13.49
CA THR A 84 15.70 -2.27 -14.64
C THR A 84 14.24 -1.91 -14.41
N ILE A 85 13.92 -1.30 -13.26
CA ILE A 85 12.59 -0.77 -12.99
C ILE A 85 12.43 0.52 -13.79
N ASP A 86 11.40 0.59 -14.63
CA ASP A 86 11.16 1.75 -15.50
C ASP A 86 10.55 2.91 -14.71
N PHE A 87 9.57 2.63 -13.85
CA PHE A 87 8.87 3.63 -13.04
C PHE A 87 8.23 3.00 -11.80
N ALA A 88 7.89 3.85 -10.84
CA ALA A 88 7.12 3.47 -9.66
C ALA A 88 5.82 4.27 -9.58
N ILE A 89 4.76 3.64 -9.09
CA ILE A 89 3.49 4.30 -8.77
C ILE A 89 3.23 4.12 -7.29
N LEU A 90 3.13 5.22 -6.56
CA LEU A 90 2.75 5.22 -5.16
C LEU A 90 1.23 5.17 -5.03
N THR A 91 0.72 4.23 -4.26
CA THR A 91 -0.72 4.19 -3.94
C THR A 91 -1.12 5.40 -3.11
N HIS A 92 -0.21 5.89 -2.24
CA HIS A 92 -0.35 7.13 -1.46
C HIS A 92 0.97 7.53 -0.79
N GLY A 93 1.00 8.71 -0.14
CA GLY A 93 2.21 9.33 0.37
C GLY A 93 2.61 8.98 1.82
N HIS A 94 2.00 8.01 2.50
CA HIS A 94 2.42 7.64 3.86
C HIS A 94 3.79 6.99 3.89
N ILE A 95 4.42 7.05 5.07
CA ILE A 95 5.83 6.69 5.30
C ILE A 95 6.18 5.25 4.90
N ASP A 96 5.27 4.31 5.07
CA ASP A 96 5.45 2.90 4.76
C ASP A 96 5.09 2.52 3.31
N HIS A 97 4.72 3.51 2.49
CA HIS A 97 4.45 3.39 1.05
C HIS A 97 5.38 4.25 0.19
N ALA A 98 5.80 5.41 0.70
CA ALA A 98 6.67 6.36 0.00
C ALA A 98 8.10 6.40 0.53
N GLY A 99 8.40 5.66 1.60
CA GLY A 99 9.57 5.82 2.44
C GLY A 99 10.93 5.69 1.75
N THR A 100 11.06 4.79 0.79
CA THR A 100 12.31 4.61 0.01
C THR A 100 12.23 5.21 -1.40
N ALA A 101 11.16 5.93 -1.73
CA ALA A 101 10.98 6.47 -3.09
C ALA A 101 12.13 7.38 -3.52
N ALA A 102 12.56 8.31 -2.66
CA ALA A 102 13.72 9.17 -2.90
C ALA A 102 14.98 8.36 -3.22
N PHE A 103 15.24 7.28 -2.47
CA PHE A 103 16.40 6.42 -2.71
C PHE A 103 16.35 5.78 -4.11
N PHE A 104 15.22 5.21 -4.51
CA PHE A 104 15.08 4.57 -5.80
C PHE A 104 15.14 5.59 -6.96
N GLN A 105 14.56 6.79 -6.77
CA GLN A 105 14.67 7.90 -7.71
C GLN A 105 16.12 8.33 -7.91
N ASP A 106 16.84 8.62 -6.81
CA ASP A 106 18.23 9.13 -6.85
C ASP A 106 19.23 8.08 -7.35
N ARG A 107 19.08 6.83 -6.88
CA ARG A 107 20.06 5.78 -7.16
C ARG A 107 19.92 5.16 -8.53
N TYR A 108 18.69 4.97 -9.00
CA TYR A 108 18.38 4.23 -10.22
C TYR A 108 17.70 5.06 -11.30
N GLY A 109 17.33 6.31 -11.00
CA GLY A 109 16.61 7.18 -11.93
C GLY A 109 15.18 6.71 -12.19
N ILE A 110 14.58 5.97 -11.24
CA ILE A 110 13.21 5.48 -11.35
C ILE A 110 12.27 6.68 -11.27
N GLN A 111 11.41 6.84 -12.28
CA GLN A 111 10.38 7.88 -12.28
C GLN A 111 9.31 7.58 -11.23
N ILE A 112 9.02 8.53 -10.34
CA ILE A 112 8.02 8.39 -9.29
C ILE A 112 6.72 9.07 -9.70
N ILE A 113 5.66 8.28 -9.81
CA ILE A 113 4.31 8.72 -10.12
C ILE A 113 3.47 8.60 -8.85
N GLY A 114 2.68 9.62 -8.53
CA GLY A 114 1.84 9.62 -7.34
C GLY A 114 0.59 10.48 -7.53
N GLY A 115 -0.34 10.38 -6.58
CA GLY A 115 -1.49 11.27 -6.55
C GLY A 115 -1.08 12.68 -6.17
N ALA A 116 -1.42 13.68 -6.99
CA ALA A 116 -1.08 15.08 -6.74
C ALA A 116 -1.65 15.61 -5.42
N GLY A 117 -2.72 14.97 -4.89
CA GLY A 117 -3.29 15.32 -3.60
C GLY A 117 -2.35 15.06 -2.41
N ASP A 118 -1.33 14.21 -2.58
CA ASP A 118 -0.34 13.89 -1.54
C ASP A 118 0.99 14.63 -1.71
N GLN A 119 1.13 15.50 -2.74
CA GLN A 119 2.37 16.23 -2.99
C GLN A 119 2.86 17.01 -1.76
N SER A 120 1.97 17.71 -1.06
CA SER A 120 2.33 18.47 0.14
C SER A 120 2.79 17.56 1.30
N MET A 121 2.25 16.35 1.41
CA MET A 121 2.69 15.33 2.37
C MET A 121 4.11 14.86 2.05
N ILE A 122 4.40 14.61 0.78
CA ILE A 122 5.71 14.17 0.28
C ILE A 122 6.76 15.26 0.51
N GLU A 123 6.43 16.51 0.23
CA GLU A 123 7.30 17.67 0.49
C GLU A 123 7.54 17.91 1.98
N ALA A 124 6.56 17.60 2.82
CA ALA A 124 6.68 17.64 4.28
C ALA A 124 7.37 16.39 4.87
N ALA A 125 7.97 15.52 4.02
CA ALA A 125 8.66 14.32 4.44
C ALA A 125 7.77 13.33 5.23
N GLY A 126 6.47 13.28 4.92
CA GLY A 126 5.51 12.41 5.57
C GLY A 126 4.99 12.89 6.93
N ASP A 127 5.37 14.10 7.37
CA ASP A 127 4.85 14.68 8.63
C ASP A 127 3.41 15.19 8.43
N VAL A 128 2.44 14.33 8.69
CA VAL A 128 1.02 14.61 8.54
C VAL A 128 0.22 14.04 9.71
N ASP A 129 -0.94 14.65 9.96
CA ASP A 129 -1.91 14.09 10.88
C ASP A 129 -2.63 12.90 10.23
N LEU A 130 -2.42 11.72 10.80
CA LEU A 130 -3.17 10.53 10.43
C LEU A 130 -4.57 10.60 11.04
N CYS A 131 -5.56 10.05 10.33
CA CYS A 131 -6.95 10.01 10.77
C CYS A 131 -7.25 8.66 11.46
N PRO A 132 -7.04 8.52 12.79
CA PRO A 132 -7.21 7.25 13.48
C PRO A 132 -8.67 6.82 13.53
N THR A 133 -8.95 5.55 13.24
CA THR A 133 -10.31 4.97 13.18
C THR A 133 -10.74 4.33 14.49
N SER A 134 -9.87 4.27 15.49
CA SER A 134 -10.13 3.61 16.77
C SER A 134 -9.14 4.04 17.85
N VAL A 135 -9.44 3.76 19.12
CA VAL A 135 -8.52 4.02 20.25
C VAL A 135 -7.16 3.31 20.05
N VAL A 136 -7.16 2.12 19.46
CA VAL A 136 -5.90 1.41 19.14
C VAL A 136 -5.13 2.17 18.07
N ALA A 137 -5.81 2.71 17.07
CA ALA A 137 -5.20 3.53 16.03
C ALA A 137 -4.63 4.86 16.60
N GLU A 138 -5.30 5.48 17.57
CA GLU A 138 -4.78 6.67 18.27
C GLU A 138 -3.47 6.36 19.00
N LEU A 139 -3.40 5.23 19.72
CA LEU A 139 -2.16 4.80 20.38
C LEU A 139 -1.04 4.52 19.37
N LEU A 140 -1.36 3.88 18.25
CA LEU A 140 -0.41 3.64 17.17
C LEU A 140 0.06 4.96 16.55
N HIS A 141 -0.84 5.90 16.30
CA HIS A 141 -0.50 7.23 15.79
C HIS A 141 0.53 7.94 16.68
N MET A 142 0.39 7.85 18.01
CA MET A 142 1.39 8.43 18.94
C MET A 142 2.81 7.86 18.74
N THR A 143 2.94 6.63 18.26
CA THR A 143 4.24 6.00 17.99
C THR A 143 4.81 6.34 16.62
N LEU A 144 3.96 6.77 15.70
CA LEU A 144 4.33 7.14 14.33
C LEU A 144 4.61 8.64 14.19
N LYS A 145 4.07 9.45 15.10
CA LYS A 145 4.23 10.91 15.08
C LYS A 145 5.69 11.34 15.03
N GLY A 146 6.01 12.22 14.08
CA GLY A 146 7.36 12.75 13.87
C GLY A 146 8.33 11.80 13.18
N LYS A 147 7.90 10.63 12.73
CA LYS A 147 8.69 9.82 11.81
C LYS A 147 8.62 10.45 10.42
N GLN A 148 9.76 10.50 9.75
CA GLN A 148 9.90 11.13 8.45
C GLN A 148 10.68 10.22 7.49
N TYR A 149 10.53 10.48 6.19
CA TYR A 149 11.33 9.90 5.13
C TYR A 149 11.98 11.03 4.31
N PRO A 150 13.02 10.77 3.50
CA PRO A 150 13.61 11.78 2.63
C PRO A 150 12.56 12.35 1.67
N ALA A 151 12.35 13.69 1.71
CA ALA A 151 11.44 14.36 0.78
C ALA A 151 11.93 14.19 -0.67
N PHE A 152 11.00 14.10 -1.60
CA PHE A 152 11.26 14.00 -3.04
C PHE A 152 10.15 14.71 -3.83
N GLU A 153 10.35 14.82 -5.14
CA GLU A 153 9.34 15.35 -6.04
C GLU A 153 8.74 14.24 -6.90
N LEU A 154 7.44 14.30 -7.12
CA LEU A 154 6.79 13.41 -8.08
C LEU A 154 7.17 13.84 -9.50
N ASP A 155 7.71 12.92 -10.31
CA ASP A 155 7.93 13.13 -11.73
C ASP A 155 6.60 13.34 -12.48
N ARG A 156 5.53 12.70 -11.99
CA ARG A 156 4.16 12.84 -12.49
C ARG A 156 3.15 12.80 -11.35
N GLY A 157 2.54 13.92 -11.06
CA GLY A 157 1.38 14.00 -10.15
C GLY A 157 0.07 13.77 -10.93
N ILE A 158 -0.70 12.76 -10.55
CA ILE A 158 -2.03 12.47 -11.13
C ILE A 158 -3.07 13.18 -10.28
N ASN A 159 -3.83 14.09 -10.93
CA ASN A 159 -4.94 14.80 -10.28
C ASN A 159 -6.23 13.98 -10.34
N ALA A 160 -7.02 14.02 -9.28
CA ALA A 160 -8.33 13.37 -9.25
C ALA A 160 -9.26 13.86 -10.37
N ALA A 161 -9.11 15.11 -10.82
CA ALA A 161 -9.88 15.69 -11.92
C ALA A 161 -9.56 15.10 -13.30
N GLU A 162 -8.40 14.44 -13.45
CA GLU A 162 -8.05 13.72 -14.69
C GLU A 162 -8.88 12.45 -14.86
N GLY A 163 -9.45 11.94 -13.77
CA GLY A 163 -10.17 10.68 -13.79
C GLY A 163 -9.23 9.47 -13.91
N ILE A 164 -9.68 8.46 -14.61
CA ILE A 164 -8.90 7.22 -14.82
C ILE A 164 -7.81 7.49 -15.86
N VAL A 165 -6.56 7.18 -15.48
CA VAL A 165 -5.38 7.27 -16.36
C VAL A 165 -5.07 5.86 -16.88
N ASP A 166 -4.84 5.72 -18.19
CA ASP A 166 -4.48 4.45 -18.82
C ASP A 166 -2.98 4.20 -18.69
N LEU A 167 -2.58 3.03 -18.18
CA LEU A 167 -1.16 2.63 -18.09
C LEU A 167 -0.49 2.46 -19.46
N ALA A 168 -1.25 2.47 -20.55
CA ALA A 168 -0.69 2.51 -21.90
C ALA A 168 0.21 3.74 -22.14
N GLU A 169 -0.01 4.84 -21.40
CA GLU A 169 0.90 6.00 -21.40
C GLU A 169 2.33 5.63 -20.98
N PHE A 170 2.47 4.59 -20.15
CA PHE A 170 3.74 4.08 -19.63
C PHE A 170 4.17 2.75 -20.28
N GLY A 171 3.46 2.30 -21.32
CA GLY A 171 3.76 1.08 -22.07
C GLY A 171 3.27 -0.22 -21.42
N MET A 172 2.34 -0.16 -20.46
CA MET A 172 1.74 -1.32 -19.80
C MET A 172 0.22 -1.37 -20.02
N ASN A 173 -0.39 -2.53 -19.78
CA ASN A 173 -1.83 -2.64 -19.77
C ASN A 173 -2.37 -2.44 -18.35
N GLY A 174 -3.36 -1.58 -18.19
CA GLY A 174 -3.98 -1.34 -16.89
C GLY A 174 -4.45 0.09 -16.72
N LYS A 175 -4.84 0.43 -15.51
CA LYS A 175 -5.39 1.74 -15.18
C LYS A 175 -4.90 2.22 -13.83
N VAL A 176 -4.73 3.53 -13.69
CA VAL A 176 -4.58 4.22 -12.41
C VAL A 176 -5.89 4.95 -12.13
N ILE A 177 -6.49 4.67 -11.00
CA ILE A 177 -7.79 5.20 -10.61
C ILE A 177 -7.58 6.08 -9.36
N PRO A 178 -7.68 7.41 -9.45
CA PRO A 178 -7.66 8.27 -8.28
C PRO A 178 -8.76 7.88 -7.29
N HIS A 179 -8.42 7.75 -6.03
CA HIS A 179 -9.29 7.17 -5.01
C HIS A 179 -9.05 7.85 -3.66
N SER A 180 -9.59 9.02 -3.44
CA SER A 180 -9.57 9.67 -2.12
C SER A 180 -10.35 8.85 -1.08
N GLY A 181 -10.00 8.97 0.18
CA GLY A 181 -10.62 8.26 1.29
C GLY A 181 -9.61 7.98 2.39
N HIS A 182 -8.51 7.30 2.06
CA HIS A 182 -7.38 7.11 2.98
C HIS A 182 -6.51 8.37 3.05
N THR A 183 -6.02 8.84 1.90
CA THR A 183 -5.39 10.16 1.73
C THR A 183 -6.03 10.90 0.56
N PRO A 184 -5.84 12.23 0.44
CA PRO A 184 -6.33 12.99 -0.72
C PRO A 184 -5.75 12.52 -2.07
N GLY A 185 -4.51 12.02 -2.07
CA GLY A 185 -3.80 11.53 -3.26
C GLY A 185 -3.84 10.01 -3.44
N SER A 186 -4.62 9.28 -2.65
CA SER A 186 -4.70 7.83 -2.80
C SER A 186 -5.13 7.40 -4.20
N MET A 187 -4.55 6.31 -4.68
CA MET A 187 -4.81 5.74 -6.00
C MET A 187 -4.93 4.22 -5.93
N VAL A 188 -5.69 3.66 -6.84
CA VAL A 188 -5.75 2.23 -7.11
C VAL A 188 -5.15 1.95 -8.47
N ILE A 189 -4.28 0.96 -8.55
CA ILE A 189 -3.71 0.51 -9.81
C ILE A 189 -4.37 -0.83 -10.17
N THR A 190 -4.92 -0.95 -11.39
CA THR A 190 -5.49 -2.21 -11.87
C THR A 190 -4.69 -2.74 -13.04
N ILE A 191 -4.33 -4.03 -13.00
CA ILE A 191 -3.58 -4.72 -14.05
C ILE A 191 -4.19 -6.10 -14.23
N GLY A 192 -4.81 -6.35 -15.38
CA GLY A 192 -5.57 -7.57 -15.61
C GLY A 192 -6.65 -7.78 -14.55
N SER A 193 -6.63 -8.91 -13.85
CA SER A 193 -7.59 -9.22 -12.78
C SER A 193 -7.13 -8.80 -11.38
N HIS A 194 -6.08 -8.01 -11.26
CA HIS A 194 -5.46 -7.57 -10.02
C HIS A 194 -5.73 -6.09 -9.77
N ALA A 195 -6.11 -5.74 -8.54
CA ALA A 195 -6.20 -4.36 -8.05
C ALA A 195 -5.22 -4.17 -6.88
N PHE A 196 -4.29 -3.25 -7.03
CA PHE A 196 -3.36 -2.82 -5.98
C PHE A 196 -3.97 -1.60 -5.31
N VAL A 197 -4.37 -1.76 -4.07
CA VAL A 197 -5.31 -0.84 -3.40
C VAL A 197 -4.69 -0.07 -2.23
N GLY A 198 -3.39 -0.24 -1.99
CA GLY A 198 -2.73 0.39 -0.85
C GLY A 198 -3.53 0.15 0.44
N ASP A 199 -3.82 1.21 1.15
CA ASP A 199 -4.44 1.17 2.47
C ASP A 199 -5.95 1.41 2.51
N LEU A 200 -6.63 1.27 1.36
CA LEU A 200 -8.10 1.32 1.33
C LEU A 200 -8.73 0.21 2.17
N ILE A 201 -8.09 -0.94 2.19
CA ILE A 201 -8.37 -2.08 3.07
C ILE A 201 -7.04 -2.72 3.44
N ARG A 202 -6.97 -3.38 4.58
CA ARG A 202 -5.83 -4.18 5.02
C ARG A 202 -6.26 -5.55 5.50
N GLY A 203 -5.32 -6.46 5.70
CA GLY A 203 -5.60 -7.69 6.41
C GLY A 203 -5.71 -7.48 7.93
N GLY A 204 -6.44 -8.37 8.58
CA GLY A 204 -6.51 -8.41 10.03
C GLY A 204 -5.16 -8.81 10.64
N VAL A 205 -4.80 -8.23 11.79
CA VAL A 205 -3.54 -8.54 12.49
C VAL A 205 -3.44 -10.02 12.87
N LEU A 206 -4.55 -10.61 13.35
CA LEU A 206 -4.62 -12.02 13.75
C LEU A 206 -5.11 -12.94 12.63
N ARG A 207 -5.67 -12.36 11.57
CA ARG A 207 -6.21 -13.06 10.41
C ARG A 207 -5.84 -12.28 9.13
N PRO A 208 -4.57 -12.40 8.69
CA PRO A 208 -4.03 -11.61 7.57
C PRO A 208 -4.80 -11.79 6.25
N GLU A 209 -5.49 -12.92 6.12
CA GLU A 209 -6.32 -13.27 4.95
C GLU A 209 -7.72 -12.65 4.96
N VAL A 210 -8.12 -11.96 6.05
CA VAL A 210 -9.46 -11.36 6.19
C VAL A 210 -9.37 -9.85 6.01
N PRO A 211 -10.10 -9.27 5.01
CA PRO A 211 -10.16 -7.83 4.82
C PRO A 211 -10.74 -7.13 6.05
N THR A 212 -10.15 -6.00 6.41
CA THR A 212 -10.61 -5.16 7.51
C THR A 212 -10.34 -3.68 7.22
N THR A 213 -11.03 -2.79 7.93
CA THR A 213 -10.78 -1.35 7.87
C THR A 213 -9.35 -1.04 8.29
N HIS A 214 -8.70 -0.11 7.59
CA HIS A 214 -7.37 0.36 7.96
C HIS A 214 -7.41 1.13 9.30
N PHE A 215 -6.30 1.18 10.01
CA PHE A 215 -6.17 1.91 11.28
C PHE A 215 -6.36 3.42 11.10
N PHE A 216 -5.98 3.92 9.94
CA PHE A 216 -6.06 5.34 9.58
C PHE A 216 -6.93 5.48 8.33
N MET A 217 -7.96 6.31 8.40
CA MET A 217 -8.87 6.53 7.29
C MET A 217 -9.57 7.87 7.48
N CYS A 218 -9.28 8.84 6.64
CA CYS A 218 -9.81 10.19 6.81
C CYS A 218 -11.30 10.29 6.42
N ASP A 219 -11.73 9.52 5.44
CA ASP A 219 -13.13 9.44 5.03
C ASP A 219 -13.58 7.99 4.82
N LEU A 220 -14.17 7.41 5.86
CA LEU A 220 -14.66 6.02 5.84
C LEU A 220 -15.82 5.80 4.87
N GLU A 221 -16.70 6.78 4.72
CA GLU A 221 -17.87 6.67 3.84
C GLU A 221 -17.43 6.72 2.38
N GLU A 222 -16.61 7.70 2.03
CA GLU A 222 -16.02 7.82 0.70
C GLU A 222 -15.20 6.57 0.35
N ASN A 223 -14.37 6.08 1.28
CA ASN A 223 -13.59 4.86 1.07
C ASN A 223 -14.46 3.65 0.74
N ARG A 224 -15.56 3.43 1.47
CA ARG A 224 -16.50 2.34 1.22
C ARG A 224 -17.18 2.48 -0.14
N ARG A 225 -17.61 3.70 -0.48
CA ARG A 225 -18.21 4.01 -1.78
C ARG A 225 -17.25 3.67 -2.92
N ARG A 226 -16.01 4.09 -2.80
CA ARG A 226 -14.97 3.84 -3.80
C ARG A 226 -14.60 2.36 -3.93
N ILE A 227 -14.48 1.63 -2.83
CA ILE A 227 -14.28 0.18 -2.88
C ILE A 227 -15.43 -0.48 -3.65
N SER A 228 -16.69 -0.03 -3.43
CA SER A 228 -17.85 -0.54 -4.17
C SER A 228 -17.77 -0.25 -5.66
N GLU A 229 -17.27 0.92 -6.07
CA GLU A 229 -17.06 1.27 -7.47
C GLU A 229 -16.01 0.38 -8.14
N ILE A 230 -14.89 0.10 -7.44
CA ILE A 230 -13.87 -0.82 -7.95
C ILE A 230 -14.43 -2.26 -8.04
N MET A 231 -15.23 -2.68 -7.06
CA MET A 231 -15.91 -3.98 -7.09
C MET A 231 -16.85 -4.13 -8.29
N ALA A 232 -17.42 -3.02 -8.78
CA ALA A 232 -18.27 -3.03 -9.98
C ALA A 232 -17.45 -3.22 -11.28
N LEU A 233 -16.15 -3.10 -11.25
CA LEU A 233 -15.25 -3.50 -12.32
C LEU A 233 -15.12 -5.03 -12.30
N HIS A 234 -15.99 -5.73 -12.99
CA HIS A 234 -16.19 -7.19 -12.92
C HIS A 234 -14.96 -8.05 -13.25
N GLU A 235 -13.93 -7.48 -13.84
CA GLU A 235 -12.67 -8.13 -14.17
C GLU A 235 -11.76 -8.37 -12.96
N ILE A 236 -11.91 -7.59 -11.86
CA ILE A 236 -11.05 -7.69 -10.67
C ILE A 236 -11.41 -8.93 -9.86
N ARG A 237 -10.42 -9.80 -9.67
CA ARG A 237 -10.52 -11.04 -8.89
C ARG A 237 -9.70 -11.02 -7.61
N TYR A 238 -8.57 -10.30 -7.62
CA TYR A 238 -7.60 -10.27 -6.53
C TYR A 238 -7.30 -8.84 -6.12
N TRP A 239 -7.35 -8.60 -4.81
CA TRP A 239 -7.09 -7.31 -4.19
C TRP A 239 -5.78 -7.39 -3.42
N HIS A 240 -4.87 -6.49 -3.70
CA HIS A 240 -3.52 -6.44 -3.15
C HIS A 240 -3.38 -5.19 -2.28
N PRO A 241 -3.54 -5.32 -0.95
CA PRO A 241 -3.39 -4.20 -0.03
C PRO A 241 -1.91 -3.90 0.26
N GLY A 242 -1.65 -2.74 0.85
CA GLY A 242 -0.34 -2.37 1.39
C GLY A 242 0.09 -3.23 2.58
N HIS A 243 -0.87 -3.83 3.29
CA HIS A 243 -0.61 -4.66 4.47
C HIS A 243 -1.33 -5.98 4.41
N PHE A 244 -0.57 -7.09 4.52
CA PHE A 244 -1.11 -8.47 4.49
C PHE A 244 -1.77 -8.83 3.15
N GLY A 245 -2.87 -9.60 3.16
CA GLY A 245 -3.54 -10.07 1.94
C GLY A 245 -2.72 -11.12 1.15
N PRO A 246 -3.01 -11.34 -0.13
CA PRO A 246 -4.06 -10.74 -0.94
C PRO A 246 -5.46 -11.27 -0.60
N PHE A 247 -6.50 -10.63 -1.16
CA PHE A 247 -7.88 -11.05 -0.96
C PHE A 247 -8.56 -11.38 -2.29
N PRO A 248 -9.41 -12.42 -2.34
CA PRO A 248 -10.34 -12.58 -3.45
C PRO A 248 -11.46 -11.53 -3.36
N SER A 249 -12.02 -11.11 -4.51
CA SER A 249 -13.15 -10.16 -4.56
C SER A 249 -14.34 -10.60 -3.71
N SER A 250 -14.59 -11.91 -3.56
CA SER A 250 -15.65 -12.42 -2.68
C SER A 250 -15.44 -12.06 -1.20
N ALA A 251 -14.21 -12.05 -0.73
CA ALA A 251 -13.91 -11.65 0.66
C ALA A 251 -14.10 -10.13 0.85
N VAL A 252 -13.75 -9.31 -0.15
CA VAL A 252 -13.99 -7.87 -0.13
C VAL A 252 -15.48 -7.55 -0.17
N ALA A 253 -16.27 -8.28 -0.99
CA ALA A 253 -17.72 -8.13 -1.02
C ALA A 253 -18.35 -8.46 0.34
N GLN A 254 -17.90 -9.53 1.00
CA GLN A 254 -18.34 -9.87 2.35
C GLN A 254 -17.99 -8.81 3.38
N TYR A 255 -16.77 -8.24 3.31
CA TYR A 255 -16.34 -7.14 4.16
C TYR A 255 -17.26 -5.93 3.98
N LEU A 256 -17.55 -5.50 2.75
CA LEU A 256 -18.45 -4.37 2.47
C LEU A 256 -19.85 -4.60 3.02
N ALA A 257 -20.43 -5.78 2.82
CA ALA A 257 -21.74 -6.10 3.36
C ALA A 257 -21.80 -5.94 4.88
N GLN A 258 -20.78 -6.42 5.60
CA GLN A 258 -20.68 -6.28 7.06
C GLN A 258 -20.51 -4.83 7.55
N GLN A 259 -20.05 -3.91 6.68
CA GLN A 259 -19.92 -2.49 7.01
C GLN A 259 -21.22 -1.71 6.81
N LEU A 260 -22.13 -2.20 5.97
CA LEU A 260 -23.43 -1.57 5.73
C LEU A 260 -24.47 -1.91 6.82
N ASP A 261 -24.23 -3.00 7.57
CA ASP A 261 -25.10 -3.45 8.67
C ASP A 261 -24.75 -2.80 10.03
N LYS A 262 -23.80 -1.86 10.08
CA LYS A 262 -23.35 -1.14 11.30
C LYS A 262 -23.77 0.32 11.29
#